data_153ff961062344e176617bc4b160a72a
#
_entry.id   153ff961062344e176617bc4b160a72a
#
_cell.length_a   1.000
_cell.length_b   1.000
_cell.length_c   1.000
_cell.angle_alpha   90.00
_cell.angle_beta   90.00
_cell.angle_gamma   90.00
#
_symmetry.space_group_name_H-M   'P 1'
#
loop_
_entity.id
_entity.type
_entity.pdbx_description
1 polymer ?
#
loop_
_entity_poly.entity_id
_entity_poly.type
_entity_poly.pdbx_seq_one_letter_code
_entity_poly.pdbx_strand_id
1 'polypeptide(L)'
;MRHQRTRALTAPFYTSSLAADIVAADTRWRLVHQLIHEPGIAVRDRAAGLLLLLFAQPPSRICALSRDDVLDDGTTLRLRLGAHPVEIPSPLDGMLRELVRHRVGKAHRLEPGPSRWLFPGSRAGRPMEPVSLSRRLKALGIRPRPTRNASLMDLAAELPAFVFSRLLGFCEQTAANWMAESGGDDAPYAAHRVRATLGTRPGDRRGRAVRAPLEP
;
A
#
# COMPACT_ATOMS: atom_id res chain seq x y z
N MET A 1 -38.49 38.74 -9.03
CA MET A 1 -37.54 37.78 -8.46
C MET A 1 -36.67 37.19 -9.58
N ARG A 2 -35.36 37.52 -9.64
CA ARG A 2 -34.43 37.06 -10.68
C ARG A 2 -33.72 35.85 -10.16
N HIS A 3 -33.94 34.67 -10.76
CA HIS A 3 -33.17 33.47 -10.51
C HIS A 3 -31.77 33.63 -11.09
N GLN A 4 -30.78 33.75 -10.23
CA GLN A 4 -29.38 33.66 -10.58
C GLN A 4 -29.07 32.20 -10.94
N ARG A 5 -28.84 31.94 -12.24
CA ARG A 5 -28.31 30.65 -12.72
C ARG A 5 -26.84 30.57 -12.32
N THR A 6 -26.54 29.72 -11.37
CA THR A 6 -25.17 29.33 -11.04
C THR A 6 -24.54 28.61 -12.25
N ARG A 7 -23.53 29.21 -12.85
CA ARG A 7 -22.70 28.55 -13.87
C ARG A 7 -22.06 27.30 -13.24
N ALA A 8 -22.32 26.14 -13.82
CA ALA A 8 -21.58 24.93 -13.48
C ALA A 8 -20.09 25.18 -13.75
N LEU A 9 -19.30 25.25 -12.70
CA LEU A 9 -17.84 25.28 -12.78
C LEU A 9 -17.38 23.87 -13.18
N THR A 10 -17.15 23.67 -14.47
CA THR A 10 -16.43 22.49 -14.96
C THR A 10 -14.96 22.72 -14.60
N ALA A 11 -14.51 22.11 -13.51
CA ALA A 11 -13.08 22.05 -13.22
C ALA A 11 -12.42 21.28 -14.38
N PRO A 12 -11.36 21.82 -15.00
CA PRO A 12 -10.61 21.04 -15.97
C PRO A 12 -10.01 19.84 -15.24
N PHE A 13 -10.52 18.66 -15.55
CA PHE A 13 -9.84 17.43 -15.15
C PHE A 13 -8.48 17.46 -15.84
N TYR A 14 -7.43 17.71 -15.09
CA TYR A 14 -6.07 17.42 -15.51
C TYR A 14 -5.98 15.91 -15.66
N THR A 15 -6.27 15.40 -16.82
CA THR A 15 -5.79 14.12 -17.30
C THR A 15 -4.29 14.27 -17.53
N SER A 16 -3.52 14.38 -16.45
CA SER A 16 -2.11 14.05 -16.56
C SER A 16 -2.09 12.57 -16.92
N SER A 17 -1.68 12.25 -18.13
CA SER A 17 -1.49 10.87 -18.55
C SER A 17 -0.53 10.23 -17.53
N LEU A 18 -1.08 9.42 -16.65
CA LEU A 18 -0.33 8.72 -15.60
C LEU A 18 0.73 7.82 -16.24
N ALA A 19 0.46 7.36 -17.45
CA ALA A 19 1.38 6.57 -18.29
C ALA A 19 2.64 7.34 -18.73
N ALA A 20 2.64 8.67 -18.80
CA ALA A 20 3.76 9.43 -19.34
C ALA A 20 5.00 9.50 -18.45
N ASP A 21 4.88 9.15 -17.14
CA ASP A 21 6.00 9.19 -16.18
C ASP A 21 6.10 7.86 -15.42
N ILE A 22 6.46 6.79 -16.15
CA ILE A 22 6.61 5.43 -15.63
C ILE A 22 8.06 4.98 -15.79
N VAL A 23 8.59 4.28 -14.79
CA VAL A 23 9.90 3.62 -14.89
C VAL A 23 9.74 2.27 -15.58
N ALA A 24 10.59 1.98 -16.57
CA ALA A 24 10.59 0.70 -17.26
C ALA A 24 10.74 -0.48 -16.28
N ALA A 25 10.07 -1.59 -16.56
CA ALA A 25 10.04 -2.78 -15.71
C ALA A 25 11.47 -3.30 -15.40
N ASP A 26 12.35 -3.40 -16.39
CA ASP A 26 13.73 -3.84 -16.20
C ASP A 26 14.51 -2.94 -15.23
N THR A 27 14.30 -1.62 -15.32
CA THR A 27 14.92 -0.67 -14.40
C THR A 27 14.39 -0.85 -12.99
N ARG A 28 13.09 -1.10 -12.84
CA ARG A 28 12.47 -1.35 -11.53
C ARG A 28 13.00 -2.63 -10.90
N TRP A 29 13.06 -3.74 -11.65
CA TRP A 29 13.58 -5.01 -11.14
C TRP A 29 15.07 -4.95 -10.82
N ARG A 30 15.86 -4.20 -11.59
CA ARG A 30 17.27 -3.94 -11.25
C ARG A 30 17.40 -3.19 -9.92
N LEU A 31 16.55 -2.19 -9.65
CA LEU A 31 16.52 -1.48 -8.38
C LEU A 31 16.10 -2.39 -7.22
N VAL A 32 15.13 -3.26 -7.43
CA VAL A 32 14.74 -4.28 -6.44
C VAL A 32 15.93 -5.19 -6.11
N HIS A 33 16.60 -5.72 -7.12
CA HIS A 33 17.77 -6.57 -6.96
C HIS A 33 18.90 -5.85 -6.21
N GLN A 34 19.19 -4.60 -6.57
CA GLN A 34 20.16 -3.76 -5.87
C GLN A 34 19.82 -3.62 -4.38
N LEU A 35 18.58 -3.28 -4.05
CA LEU A 35 18.16 -3.12 -2.65
C LEU A 35 18.21 -4.43 -1.85
N ILE A 36 18.02 -5.56 -2.50
CA ILE A 36 18.12 -6.88 -1.85
C ILE A 36 19.57 -7.24 -1.56
N HIS A 37 20.48 -7.02 -2.51
CA HIS A 37 21.81 -7.61 -2.48
C HIS A 37 22.95 -6.64 -2.12
N GLU A 38 22.71 -5.31 -2.12
CA GLU A 38 23.74 -4.32 -1.82
C GLU A 38 23.90 -4.09 -0.32
N PRO A 39 24.92 -4.64 0.36
CA PRO A 39 25.06 -4.50 1.81
C PRO A 39 25.49 -3.09 2.25
N GLY A 40 26.05 -2.30 1.34
CA GLY A 40 26.44 -0.90 1.60
C GLY A 40 25.27 0.06 1.77
N ILE A 41 24.06 -0.34 1.38
CA ILE A 41 22.85 0.48 1.55
C ILE A 41 22.26 0.20 2.94
N ALA A 42 22.00 1.26 3.70
CA ALA A 42 21.39 1.14 5.02
C ALA A 42 20.05 0.37 4.96
N VAL A 43 19.82 -0.59 5.87
CA VAL A 43 18.62 -1.44 5.92
C VAL A 43 17.33 -0.64 5.86
N ARG A 44 17.28 0.51 6.53
CA ARG A 44 16.15 1.44 6.49
C ARG A 44 15.82 1.92 5.06
N ASP A 45 16.82 2.25 4.26
CA ASP A 45 16.63 2.75 2.90
C ASP A 45 16.29 1.61 1.94
N ARG A 46 16.86 0.43 2.17
CA ARG A 46 16.52 -0.81 1.45
C ARG A 46 15.06 -1.17 1.67
N ALA A 47 14.63 -1.27 2.94
CA ALA A 47 13.25 -1.59 3.28
C ALA A 47 12.26 -0.55 2.73
N ALA A 48 12.56 0.75 2.86
CA ALA A 48 11.70 1.80 2.33
C ALA A 48 11.59 1.77 0.79
N GLY A 49 12.71 1.52 0.10
CA GLY A 49 12.74 1.36 -1.35
C GLY A 49 11.93 0.15 -1.82
N LEU A 50 12.04 -0.99 -1.15
CA LEU A 50 11.28 -2.20 -1.45
C LEU A 50 9.78 -2.01 -1.18
N LEU A 51 9.38 -1.31 -0.12
CA LEU A 51 7.98 -0.97 0.13
C LEU A 51 7.39 -0.08 -0.98
N LEU A 52 8.18 0.83 -1.54
CA LEU A 52 7.77 1.65 -2.67
C LEU A 52 7.70 0.83 -3.96
N LEU A 53 8.72 0.00 -4.25
CA LEU A 53 8.87 -0.74 -5.50
C LEU A 53 7.91 -1.92 -5.61
N LEU A 54 7.65 -2.64 -4.51
CA LEU A 54 6.84 -3.87 -4.51
C LEU A 54 5.40 -3.63 -4.09
N PHE A 55 5.16 -2.69 -3.17
CA PHE A 55 3.83 -2.42 -2.60
C PHE A 55 3.29 -1.03 -2.96
N ALA A 56 3.96 -0.31 -3.85
CA ALA A 56 3.57 1.01 -4.32
C ALA A 56 3.30 2.04 -3.19
N GLN A 57 3.91 1.86 -2.01
CA GLN A 57 3.66 2.74 -0.88
C GLN A 57 4.35 4.10 -1.08
N PRO A 58 3.63 5.22 -0.96
CA PRO A 58 4.24 6.54 -1.07
C PRO A 58 5.15 6.83 0.14
N PRO A 59 6.18 7.69 -0.02
CA PRO A 59 7.07 8.05 1.07
C PRO A 59 6.38 8.56 2.33
N SER A 60 5.24 9.24 2.19
CA SER A 60 4.43 9.71 3.32
C SER A 60 3.86 8.57 4.15
N ARG A 61 3.36 7.50 3.51
CA ARG A 61 2.87 6.32 4.23
C ARG A 61 3.99 5.49 4.83
N ILE A 62 5.07 5.30 4.09
CA ILE A 62 6.25 4.59 4.61
C ILE A 62 6.76 5.26 5.89
N CYS A 63 6.91 6.58 5.89
CA CYS A 63 7.34 7.31 7.08
C CYS A 63 6.35 7.23 8.25
N ALA A 64 5.05 7.07 7.97
CA ALA A 64 4.00 6.97 8.98
C ALA A 64 3.84 5.56 9.57
N LEU A 65 4.56 4.54 9.05
CA LEU A 65 4.52 3.20 9.60
C LEU A 65 5.10 3.16 11.02
N SER A 66 4.34 2.56 11.91
CA SER A 66 4.71 2.32 13.29
C SER A 66 5.14 0.86 13.50
N ARG A 67 5.68 0.57 14.66
CA ARG A 67 5.98 -0.81 15.08
C ARG A 67 4.72 -1.66 15.24
N ASP A 68 3.60 -1.02 15.62
CA ASP A 68 2.31 -1.67 15.80
C ASP A 68 1.68 -2.14 14.48
N ASP A 69 2.20 -1.63 13.33
CA ASP A 69 1.79 -2.09 12.02
C ASP A 69 2.51 -3.37 11.58
N VAL A 70 3.57 -3.77 12.31
CA VAL A 70 4.31 -5.00 12.05
C VAL A 70 3.77 -6.11 12.94
N LEU A 71 3.19 -7.13 12.32
CA LEU A 71 2.64 -8.30 12.98
C LEU A 71 3.55 -9.49 12.69
N ASP A 72 4.36 -9.88 13.67
CA ASP A 72 5.32 -10.97 13.54
C ASP A 72 4.95 -12.10 14.49
N ASP A 73 4.65 -13.29 13.96
CA ASP A 73 4.35 -14.49 14.73
C ASP A 73 5.60 -15.41 14.91
N GLY A 74 6.77 -14.91 14.51
CA GLY A 74 8.04 -15.61 14.56
C GLY A 74 8.35 -16.40 13.29
N THR A 75 7.36 -16.85 12.54
CA THR A 75 7.50 -17.55 11.26
C THR A 75 7.20 -16.60 10.10
N THR A 76 6.06 -15.97 10.14
CA THR A 76 5.55 -15.08 9.09
C THR A 76 5.45 -13.66 9.62
N LEU A 77 5.99 -12.72 8.86
CA LEU A 77 5.82 -11.30 9.14
C LEU A 77 4.74 -10.72 8.22
N ARG A 78 3.76 -10.04 8.81
CA ARG A 78 2.73 -9.31 8.09
C ARG A 78 2.83 -7.82 8.42
N LEU A 79 2.53 -6.99 7.42
CA LEU A 79 2.56 -5.53 7.57
C LEU A 79 1.19 -4.94 7.27
N ARG A 80 0.70 -4.08 8.14
CA ARG A 80 -0.57 -3.39 7.97
C ARG A 80 -0.39 -2.16 7.07
N LEU A 81 -0.63 -2.36 5.76
CA LEU A 81 -0.61 -1.29 4.76
C LEU A 81 -2.01 -0.73 4.48
N GLY A 82 -3.04 -1.52 4.69
CA GLY A 82 -4.44 -1.21 4.48
C GLY A 82 -5.33 -1.72 5.61
N ALA A 83 -6.58 -2.07 5.28
CA ALA A 83 -7.53 -2.64 6.24
C ALA A 83 -7.11 -4.04 6.72
N HIS A 84 -6.42 -4.80 5.87
CA HIS A 84 -5.92 -6.12 6.19
C HIS A 84 -4.39 -6.17 6.12
N PRO A 85 -3.74 -6.92 7.01
CA PRO A 85 -2.29 -7.11 6.96
C PRO A 85 -1.88 -7.92 5.71
N VAL A 86 -0.77 -7.54 5.12
CA VAL A 86 -0.17 -8.22 3.96
C VAL A 86 1.06 -8.99 4.43
N GLU A 87 1.19 -10.24 4.00
CA GLU A 87 2.40 -11.03 4.23
C GLU A 87 3.58 -10.43 3.46
N ILE A 88 4.70 -10.33 4.15
CA ILE A 88 5.92 -9.73 3.59
C ILE A 88 6.91 -10.84 3.27
N PRO A 89 7.29 -10.97 1.98
CA PRO A 89 8.23 -11.99 1.57
C PRO A 89 9.66 -11.66 1.99
N SER A 90 10.47 -12.73 2.12
CA SER A 90 11.91 -12.62 2.31
C SER A 90 12.56 -11.98 1.06
N PRO A 91 13.59 -11.15 1.22
CA PRO A 91 14.30 -10.79 2.46
C PRO A 91 13.75 -9.51 3.14
N LEU A 92 12.66 -8.92 2.66
CA LEU A 92 12.10 -7.69 3.23
C LEU A 92 11.59 -7.91 4.67
N ASP A 93 11.02 -9.08 4.97
CA ASP A 93 10.60 -9.46 6.32
C ASP A 93 11.77 -9.39 7.32
N GLY A 94 12.93 -9.92 6.96
CA GLY A 94 14.15 -9.84 7.74
C GLY A 94 14.61 -8.40 8.00
N MET A 95 14.54 -7.55 6.97
CA MET A 95 14.86 -6.13 7.09
C MET A 95 13.88 -5.40 8.04
N LEU A 96 12.59 -5.70 7.97
CA LEU A 96 11.59 -5.11 8.86
C LEU A 96 11.78 -5.59 10.30
N ARG A 97 12.08 -6.87 10.53
CA ARG A 97 12.46 -7.39 11.87
C ARG A 97 13.69 -6.69 12.43
N GLU A 98 14.68 -6.42 11.58
CA GLU A 98 15.85 -5.65 11.97
C GLU A 98 15.50 -4.23 12.38
N LEU A 99 14.66 -3.52 11.61
CA LEU A 99 14.19 -2.18 11.94
C LEU A 99 13.38 -2.14 13.25
N VAL A 100 12.58 -3.16 13.52
CA VAL A 100 11.85 -3.28 14.79
C VAL A 100 12.81 -3.49 15.95
N ARG A 101 13.85 -4.33 15.81
CA ARG A 101 14.83 -4.62 16.85
C ARG A 101 15.82 -3.50 17.08
N HIS A 102 16.30 -2.88 16.01
CA HIS A 102 17.31 -1.84 16.11
C HIS A 102 16.70 -0.48 16.45
N ARG A 103 17.31 0.21 17.41
CA ARG A 103 17.02 1.59 17.76
C ARG A 103 17.70 2.50 16.73
N VAL A 104 17.08 2.66 15.55
CA VAL A 104 17.68 3.46 14.47
C VAL A 104 17.24 4.91 14.59
N GLY A 105 18.15 5.80 14.96
CA GLY A 105 17.95 7.25 14.90
C GLY A 105 18.92 8.02 15.80
N LYS A 106 19.40 9.17 15.33
CA LYS A 106 20.23 10.09 16.14
C LYS A 106 19.50 10.62 17.39
N ALA A 107 18.16 10.63 17.36
CA ALA A 107 17.28 11.05 18.46
C ALA A 107 17.28 10.08 19.65
N HIS A 108 17.81 8.88 19.50
CA HIS A 108 17.86 7.87 20.55
C HIS A 108 18.61 8.28 21.82
N ARG A 109 19.53 9.26 21.71
CA ARG A 109 20.27 9.75 22.90
C ARG A 109 19.43 10.60 23.84
N LEU A 110 18.25 11.07 23.40
CA LEU A 110 17.39 11.99 24.15
C LEU A 110 16.09 11.34 24.66
N GLU A 111 15.72 10.17 24.15
CA GLU A 111 14.53 9.43 24.63
C GLU A 111 14.93 8.11 25.28
N PRO A 112 14.42 7.79 26.47
CA PRO A 112 14.76 6.56 27.22
C PRO A 112 14.09 5.29 26.68
N GLY A 113 13.41 5.33 25.52
CA GLY A 113 12.65 4.22 24.95
C GLY A 113 12.86 3.94 23.46
N PRO A 114 12.39 2.79 22.95
CA PRO A 114 12.38 2.51 21.52
C PRO A 114 11.40 3.46 20.80
N SER A 115 11.83 4.00 19.65
CA SER A 115 10.92 4.81 18.83
C SER A 115 9.66 4.01 18.45
N ARG A 116 8.50 4.66 18.53
CA ARG A 116 7.24 4.12 18.03
C ARG A 116 7.28 3.88 16.52
N TRP A 117 8.03 4.74 15.80
CA TRP A 117 8.07 4.74 14.35
C TRP A 117 9.04 3.71 13.81
N LEU A 118 8.63 3.01 12.76
CA LEU A 118 9.49 2.09 12.02
C LEU A 118 10.61 2.83 11.28
N PHE A 119 10.29 4.05 10.82
CA PHE A 119 11.21 4.97 10.16
C PHE A 119 11.36 6.26 10.99
N PRO A 120 12.14 6.26 12.08
CA PRO A 120 12.28 7.42 12.93
C PRO A 120 13.03 8.55 12.25
N GLY A 121 12.62 9.77 12.54
CA GLY A 121 13.25 11.01 12.08
C GLY A 121 14.46 11.42 12.91
N SER A 122 14.96 12.63 12.62
CA SER A 122 16.04 13.24 13.40
C SER A 122 15.55 13.88 14.70
N ARG A 123 14.25 14.18 14.80
CA ARG A 123 13.63 14.71 16.02
C ARG A 123 13.06 13.57 16.83
N ALA A 124 13.25 13.62 18.16
CA ALA A 124 12.72 12.64 19.10
C ALA A 124 11.20 12.53 18.95
N GLY A 125 10.65 11.31 19.03
CA GLY A 125 9.21 11.03 18.93
C GLY A 125 8.56 11.31 17.58
N ARG A 126 9.29 11.76 16.57
CA ARG A 126 8.74 12.08 15.26
C ARG A 126 9.19 11.07 14.19
N PRO A 127 8.31 10.76 13.23
CA PRO A 127 8.70 9.97 12.07
C PRO A 127 9.67 10.75 11.17
N MET A 128 10.32 10.05 10.26
CA MET A 128 11.10 10.67 9.20
C MET A 128 10.20 11.52 8.30
N GLU A 129 10.71 12.68 7.90
CA GLU A 129 10.02 13.55 6.95
C GLU A 129 9.98 12.90 5.56
N PRO A 130 8.81 12.86 4.86
CA PRO A 130 8.68 12.25 3.54
C PRO A 130 9.65 12.83 2.50
N VAL A 131 9.96 14.12 2.60
CA VAL A 131 10.95 14.80 1.73
C VAL A 131 12.35 14.24 1.97
N SER A 132 12.70 13.98 3.23
CA SER A 132 13.99 13.39 3.59
C SER A 132 14.13 11.96 3.05
N LEU A 133 13.08 11.13 3.19
CA LEU A 133 13.05 9.80 2.60
C LEU A 133 13.16 9.87 1.08
N SER A 134 12.38 10.74 0.43
CA SER A 134 12.42 10.91 -1.03
C SER A 134 13.81 11.30 -1.53
N ARG A 135 14.53 12.16 -0.81
CA ARG A 135 15.92 12.55 -1.14
C ARG A 135 16.86 11.35 -1.05
N ARG A 136 16.73 10.53 0.01
CA ARG A 136 17.53 9.31 0.20
C ARG A 136 17.28 8.29 -0.92
N LEU A 137 16.01 8.04 -1.27
CA LEU A 137 15.64 7.15 -2.36
C LEU A 137 16.17 7.65 -3.71
N LYS A 138 16.12 8.97 -3.97
CA LYS A 138 16.69 9.57 -5.18
C LYS A 138 18.20 9.37 -5.28
N ALA A 139 18.92 9.42 -4.17
CA ALA A 139 20.36 9.13 -4.14
C ALA A 139 20.69 7.68 -4.51
N LEU A 140 19.71 6.76 -4.37
CA LEU A 140 19.81 5.37 -4.82
C LEU A 140 19.28 5.15 -6.26
N GLY A 141 18.99 6.22 -7.00
CA GLY A 141 18.43 6.14 -8.35
C GLY A 141 16.92 5.91 -8.40
N ILE A 142 16.24 5.86 -7.26
CA ILE A 142 14.79 5.63 -7.19
C ILE A 142 14.07 6.99 -7.24
N ARG A 143 13.30 7.24 -8.30
CA ARG A 143 12.41 8.39 -8.43
C ARG A 143 11.03 8.04 -7.86
N PRO A 144 10.64 8.51 -6.64
CA PRO A 144 9.49 7.94 -5.92
C PRO A 144 8.18 7.94 -6.69
N ARG A 145 7.83 9.05 -7.37
CA ARG A 145 6.56 9.15 -8.10
C ARG A 145 6.51 8.26 -9.35
N PRO A 146 7.45 8.35 -10.31
CA PRO A 146 7.45 7.48 -11.49
C PRO A 146 7.56 6.00 -11.15
N THR A 147 8.41 5.67 -10.20
CA THR A 147 8.60 4.29 -9.75
C THR A 147 7.34 3.73 -9.10
N ARG A 148 6.68 4.52 -8.24
CA ARG A 148 5.40 4.13 -7.63
C ARG A 148 4.31 3.93 -8.68
N ASN A 149 4.24 4.79 -9.70
CA ASN A 149 3.27 4.66 -10.77
C ASN A 149 3.46 3.34 -11.54
N ALA A 150 4.71 2.97 -11.86
CA ALA A 150 5.02 1.67 -12.47
C ALA A 150 4.55 0.50 -11.60
N SER A 151 4.83 0.55 -10.29
CA SER A 151 4.39 -0.50 -9.36
C SER A 151 2.86 -0.58 -9.23
N LEU A 152 2.18 0.58 -9.29
CA LEU A 152 0.71 0.63 -9.28
C LEU A 152 0.10 -0.01 -10.53
N MET A 153 0.70 0.24 -11.71
CA MET A 153 0.27 -0.38 -12.98
C MET A 153 0.37 -1.90 -12.92
N ASP A 154 1.51 -2.42 -12.47
CA ASP A 154 1.71 -3.87 -12.38
C ASP A 154 0.74 -4.52 -11.37
N LEU A 155 0.61 -3.94 -10.19
CA LEU A 155 -0.31 -4.45 -9.17
C LEU A 155 -1.77 -4.36 -9.62
N ALA A 156 -2.15 -3.32 -10.37
CA ALA A 156 -3.48 -3.16 -10.92
C ALA A 156 -3.79 -4.16 -12.03
N ALA A 157 -2.78 -4.63 -12.77
CA ALA A 157 -2.93 -5.67 -13.77
C ALA A 157 -3.14 -7.07 -13.15
N GLU A 158 -2.59 -7.30 -11.94
CA GLU A 158 -2.64 -8.61 -11.29
C GLU A 158 -3.75 -8.75 -10.24
N LEU A 159 -4.15 -7.64 -9.59
CA LEU A 159 -5.06 -7.67 -8.45
C LEU A 159 -6.40 -6.96 -8.74
N PRO A 160 -7.54 -7.57 -8.39
CA PRO A 160 -8.84 -6.88 -8.44
C PRO A 160 -8.85 -5.58 -7.60
N ALA A 161 -9.54 -4.53 -8.05
CA ALA A 161 -9.57 -3.21 -7.40
C ALA A 161 -9.91 -3.26 -5.90
N PHE A 162 -10.85 -4.13 -5.54
CA PHE A 162 -11.24 -4.34 -4.15
C PHE A 162 -10.10 -4.90 -3.29
N VAL A 163 -9.38 -5.90 -3.79
CA VAL A 163 -8.23 -6.51 -3.10
C VAL A 163 -7.11 -5.48 -2.96
N PHE A 164 -6.80 -4.80 -4.05
CA PHE A 164 -5.80 -3.73 -4.11
C PHE A 164 -6.07 -2.61 -3.09
N SER A 165 -7.31 -2.14 -3.01
CA SER A 165 -7.74 -1.14 -2.03
C SER A 165 -7.59 -1.65 -0.59
N ARG A 166 -8.08 -2.84 -0.29
CA ARG A 166 -8.09 -3.41 1.06
C ARG A 166 -6.71 -3.76 1.60
N LEU A 167 -5.85 -4.30 0.75
CA LEU A 167 -4.50 -4.72 1.16
C LEU A 167 -3.53 -3.54 1.25
N LEU A 168 -3.54 -2.66 0.25
CA LEU A 168 -2.55 -1.59 0.14
C LEU A 168 -3.04 -0.23 0.67
N GLY A 169 -4.32 -0.14 1.08
CA GLY A 169 -4.92 1.03 1.71
C GLY A 169 -5.11 2.21 0.76
N PHE A 170 -5.33 1.94 -0.53
CA PHE A 170 -5.75 2.95 -1.49
C PHE A 170 -7.28 3.11 -1.45
N CYS A 171 -7.80 4.29 -1.81
CA CYS A 171 -9.23 4.41 -1.99
C CYS A 171 -9.68 3.64 -3.25
N GLU A 172 -10.91 3.09 -3.23
CA GLU A 172 -11.44 2.27 -4.32
C GLU A 172 -11.43 3.01 -5.66
N GLN A 173 -11.71 4.31 -5.66
CA GLN A 173 -11.66 5.12 -6.88
C GLN A 173 -10.26 5.20 -7.48
N THR A 174 -9.22 5.32 -6.64
CA THR A 174 -7.83 5.32 -7.10
C THR A 174 -7.47 3.95 -7.68
N ALA A 175 -7.89 2.86 -7.02
CA ALA A 175 -7.65 1.51 -7.50
C ALA A 175 -8.35 1.28 -8.86
N ALA A 176 -9.62 1.70 -9.00
CA ALA A 176 -10.37 1.58 -10.24
C ALA A 176 -9.74 2.38 -11.41
N ASN A 177 -9.25 3.59 -11.14
CA ASN A 177 -8.58 4.41 -12.16
C ASN A 177 -7.31 3.74 -12.68
N TRP A 178 -6.49 3.16 -11.78
CA TRP A 178 -5.28 2.45 -12.18
C TRP A 178 -5.58 1.18 -12.98
N MET A 179 -6.64 0.46 -12.64
CA MET A 179 -7.07 -0.72 -13.39
C MET A 179 -7.55 -0.36 -14.80
N ALA A 180 -8.32 0.71 -14.94
CA ALA A 180 -8.74 1.20 -16.25
C ALA A 180 -7.54 1.60 -17.12
N GLU A 181 -6.50 2.21 -16.55
CA GLU A 181 -5.28 2.57 -17.28
C GLU A 181 -4.38 1.36 -17.59
N SER A 182 -4.39 0.31 -16.76
CA SER A 182 -3.61 -0.92 -17.02
C SER A 182 -4.23 -1.83 -18.10
N GLY A 183 -5.37 -1.46 -18.69
CA GLY A 183 -6.04 -2.22 -19.75
C GLY A 183 -6.92 -3.35 -19.25
N GLY A 184 -7.28 -3.37 -17.98
CA GLY A 184 -8.15 -4.37 -17.37
C GLY A 184 -9.63 -4.13 -17.65
N ASP A 185 -10.11 -4.37 -18.86
CA ASP A 185 -11.55 -4.27 -19.21
C ASP A 185 -12.43 -5.32 -18.47
N ASP A 186 -11.85 -6.37 -17.92
CA ASP A 186 -12.56 -7.42 -17.17
C ASP A 186 -12.69 -7.15 -15.67
N ALA A 187 -12.15 -6.06 -15.19
CA ALA A 187 -12.12 -5.72 -13.76
C ALA A 187 -13.50 -5.53 -13.09
N PRO A 188 -14.53 -4.97 -13.74
CA PRO A 188 -15.86 -4.84 -13.14
C PRO A 188 -16.50 -6.20 -12.80
N TYR A 189 -16.29 -7.21 -13.65
CA TYR A 189 -16.87 -8.55 -13.47
C TYR A 189 -16.18 -9.33 -12.34
N ALA A 190 -14.87 -9.30 -12.27
CA ALA A 190 -14.10 -9.94 -11.21
C ALA A 190 -14.40 -9.30 -9.83
N ALA A 191 -14.48 -7.98 -9.76
CA ALA A 191 -14.84 -7.25 -8.53
C ALA A 191 -16.25 -7.59 -8.04
N HIS A 192 -17.21 -7.77 -8.95
CA HIS A 192 -18.58 -8.16 -8.62
C HIS A 192 -18.63 -9.59 -8.03
N ARG A 193 -17.88 -10.53 -8.60
CA ARG A 193 -17.82 -11.91 -8.09
C ARG A 193 -17.18 -12.01 -6.70
N VAL A 194 -16.10 -11.26 -6.46
CA VAL A 194 -15.43 -11.23 -5.14
C VAL A 194 -16.34 -10.63 -4.07
N ARG A 195 -17.09 -9.56 -4.38
CA ARG A 195 -18.12 -9.00 -3.47
C ARG A 195 -19.21 -10.00 -3.15
N ALA A 196 -19.71 -10.73 -4.15
CA ALA A 196 -20.73 -11.75 -3.95
C ALA A 196 -20.24 -12.90 -3.05
N THR A 197 -18.98 -13.32 -3.20
CA THR A 197 -18.39 -14.40 -2.41
C THR A 197 -18.09 -13.98 -0.96
N LEU A 198 -17.67 -12.74 -0.72
CA LEU A 198 -17.37 -12.22 0.62
C LEU A 198 -18.60 -11.66 1.36
N GLY A 199 -19.70 -11.37 0.63
CA GLY A 199 -20.96 -10.89 1.19
C GLY A 199 -21.86 -11.99 1.74
N THR A 200 -21.60 -13.26 1.46
CA THR A 200 -22.38 -14.37 1.97
C THR A 200 -21.88 -14.77 3.36
N ARG A 201 -22.39 -14.11 4.40
CA ARG A 201 -22.25 -14.59 5.77
C ARG A 201 -22.90 -15.97 5.89
N PRO A 202 -22.22 -17.00 6.42
CA PRO A 202 -22.87 -18.26 6.79
C PRO A 202 -23.64 -18.03 8.11
N GLY A 203 -24.92 -17.68 8.03
CA GLY A 203 -25.67 -17.42 9.27
C GLY A 203 -27.14 -17.06 9.14
N ASP A 204 -27.82 -17.41 8.04
CA ASP A 204 -29.29 -17.29 8.05
C ASP A 204 -29.98 -18.56 7.48
N ARG A 205 -29.81 -19.67 8.23
CA ARG A 205 -30.65 -20.85 8.11
C ARG A 205 -31.33 -21.09 9.45
N ARG A 206 -32.23 -20.20 9.86
CA ARG A 206 -33.22 -20.51 10.89
C ARG A 206 -34.58 -20.05 10.42
N GLY A 207 -35.49 -21.04 10.28
CA GLY A 207 -36.91 -20.80 10.36
C GLY A 207 -37.70 -20.84 9.07
N ARG A 208 -37.84 -22.03 8.47
CA ARG A 208 -39.08 -22.35 7.80
C ARG A 208 -39.57 -23.70 8.26
N ALA A 209 -40.31 -23.68 9.36
CA ALA A 209 -41.12 -24.80 9.79
C ALA A 209 -42.20 -25.07 8.74
N VAL A 210 -42.12 -26.23 8.12
CA VAL A 210 -43.16 -26.75 7.22
C VAL A 210 -44.31 -27.23 8.12
N ARG A 211 -45.44 -26.51 8.09
CA ARG A 211 -46.71 -26.98 8.62
C ARG A 211 -47.26 -28.02 7.65
N ALA A 212 -47.36 -29.26 8.10
CA ALA A 212 -48.12 -30.32 7.43
C ALA A 212 -49.61 -30.04 7.51
N PRO A 213 -50.42 -30.32 6.46
CA PRO A 213 -51.86 -30.26 6.53
C PRO A 213 -52.40 -31.51 7.23
N LEU A 214 -53.33 -31.29 8.16
CA LEU A 214 -54.24 -32.33 8.67
C LEU A 214 -55.34 -32.55 7.63
N GLU A 215 -55.49 -33.76 7.18
CA GLU A 215 -56.66 -34.20 6.47
C GLU A 215 -57.53 -35.08 7.38
N PRO A 216 -58.85 -35.22 7.07
CA PRO A 216 -59.95 -35.43 7.99
C PRO A 216 -60.10 -36.82 8.53
#